data_cd373381f2eb48b08ba924ffb0618507
#
_entry.id   cd373381f2eb48b08ba924ffb0618507
#
_cell.length_a   1.000
_cell.length_b   1.000
_cell.length_c   1.000
_cell.angle_alpha   90.00
_cell.angle_beta   90.00
_cell.angle_gamma   90.00
#
_symmetry.space_group_name_H-M   'P 1'
#
loop_
_entity.id
_entity.type
_entity.pdbx_description
1 polymer ?
#
loop_
_entity_poly.entity_id
_entity_poly.type
_entity_poly.pdbx_seq_one_letter_code
_entity_poly.pdbx_strand_id
1 'polypeptide(L)'
;NKTRASYHIYIIQNASDTGVGSQPTNIIMLTADAFGVLPPISKLTSEQAMYHFLSGYTARVAGTEKGVTEPQATFSTCFGAPFMPRHPTAYAKLLGERIARSGANCWLVNTGWTGGAYGTGKRMSIGHTRALVRAALDGRLATVAHAPEPNFGLFVPEGCEGVPAEVLSPKNTWADKHAYDATAAEVARRFEANFQQFAEHVDKKVLAAGIRTAA
;
A
#
# COMPACT_ATOMS: atom_id res chain seq x y z
N ASN A 1 15.58 -18.07 -6.63
CA ASN A 1 16.20 -18.25 -5.31
C ASN A 1 16.38 -16.88 -4.67
N LYS A 2 15.78 -16.68 -3.50
CA LYS A 2 16.02 -15.51 -2.67
C LYS A 2 16.80 -15.94 -1.45
N THR A 3 17.99 -15.37 -1.30
CA THR A 3 18.84 -15.57 -0.14
C THR A 3 18.90 -14.29 0.67
N ARG A 4 19.07 -14.41 1.97
CA ARG A 4 19.40 -13.30 2.85
C ARG A 4 20.90 -13.25 3.04
N ALA A 5 21.46 -12.06 2.99
CA ALA A 5 22.86 -11.81 3.28
C ALA A 5 22.97 -10.81 4.42
N SER A 6 23.95 -11.03 5.27
CA SER A 6 24.34 -10.07 6.31
C SER A 6 25.73 -9.54 5.96
N TYR A 7 25.90 -8.24 6.00
CA TYR A 7 27.18 -7.59 5.74
C TYR A 7 27.31 -6.33 6.60
N HIS A 8 28.55 -5.89 6.76
CA HIS A 8 28.84 -4.75 7.62
C HIS A 8 28.33 -3.45 6.97
N ILE A 9 27.78 -2.54 7.78
CA ILE A 9 27.18 -1.28 7.29
C ILE A 9 28.17 -0.42 6.50
N TYR A 10 29.46 -0.49 6.81
CA TYR A 10 30.53 0.26 6.12
C TYR A 10 30.74 -0.14 4.64
N ILE A 11 30.15 -1.26 4.20
CA ILE A 11 30.16 -1.64 2.78
C ILE A 11 29.17 -0.78 1.97
N ILE A 12 28.20 -0.14 2.63
CA ILE A 12 27.20 0.73 2.00
C ILE A 12 27.78 2.13 1.89
N GLN A 13 28.05 2.58 0.66
CA GLN A 13 28.71 3.88 0.39
C GLN A 13 27.97 5.10 0.95
N ASN A 14 26.63 5.03 1.07
CA ASN A 14 25.78 6.12 1.55
C ASN A 14 25.23 5.88 2.97
N ALA A 15 25.87 5.01 3.74
CA ALA A 15 25.49 4.79 5.13
C ALA A 15 25.80 6.05 5.96
N SER A 16 24.90 6.37 6.90
CA SER A 16 25.17 7.41 7.90
C SER A 16 26.20 6.90 8.90
N ASP A 17 27.27 7.67 9.15
CA ASP A 17 28.31 7.32 10.13
C ASP A 17 27.74 7.17 11.54
N THR A 18 26.69 7.92 11.86
CA THR A 18 26.03 7.90 13.16
C THR A 18 24.96 6.83 13.29
N GLY A 19 24.52 6.21 12.16
CA GLY A 19 23.38 5.32 12.12
C GLY A 19 22.04 5.98 12.47
N VAL A 20 21.99 7.32 12.53
CA VAL A 20 20.79 8.10 12.90
C VAL A 20 20.31 8.93 11.74
N GLY A 21 19.01 8.90 11.49
CA GLY A 21 18.32 9.76 10.52
C GLY A 21 17.49 10.84 11.22
N SER A 22 17.16 11.90 10.47
CA SER A 22 16.18 12.91 10.90
C SER A 22 14.74 12.35 10.84
N GLN A 23 13.78 13.13 11.34
CA GLN A 23 12.35 12.80 11.21
C GLN A 23 11.97 12.66 9.73
N PRO A 24 11.40 11.53 9.29
CA PRO A 24 10.96 11.36 7.90
C PRO A 24 9.80 12.29 7.57
N THR A 25 9.82 12.86 6.37
CA THR A 25 8.73 13.69 5.81
C THR A 25 7.75 12.88 4.98
N ASN A 26 8.11 11.68 4.58
CA ASN A 26 7.28 10.76 3.82
C ASN A 26 7.35 9.34 4.40
N ILE A 27 6.21 8.66 4.45
CA ILE A 27 6.06 7.26 4.83
C ILE A 27 5.51 6.52 3.62
N ILE A 28 6.24 5.53 3.14
CA ILE A 28 5.84 4.68 2.02
C ILE A 28 5.40 3.32 2.58
N MET A 29 4.10 3.01 2.45
CA MET A 29 3.54 1.69 2.73
C MET A 29 3.49 0.88 1.44
N LEU A 30 4.19 -0.24 1.39
CA LEU A 30 4.25 -1.09 0.21
C LEU A 30 3.17 -2.16 0.27
N THR A 31 2.45 -2.30 -0.83
CA THR A 31 1.53 -3.40 -1.07
C THR A 31 1.83 -4.08 -2.41
N ALA A 32 1.32 -5.27 -2.60
CA ALA A 32 1.36 -5.99 -3.86
C ALA A 32 -0.02 -6.63 -4.09
N ASP A 33 -0.85 -5.94 -4.86
CA ASP A 33 -2.18 -6.44 -5.19
C ASP A 33 -2.10 -7.50 -6.30
N ALA A 34 -2.51 -8.73 -6.00
CA ALA A 34 -2.54 -9.83 -6.95
C ALA A 34 -3.75 -9.82 -7.89
N PHE A 35 -4.73 -8.95 -7.62
CA PHE A 35 -5.97 -8.86 -8.40
C PHE A 35 -5.96 -7.76 -9.45
N GLY A 36 -5.04 -6.80 -9.35
CA GLY A 36 -4.89 -5.73 -10.34
C GLY A 36 -5.93 -4.62 -10.23
N VAL A 37 -6.52 -4.41 -9.06
CA VAL A 37 -7.59 -3.44 -8.82
C VAL A 37 -7.14 -2.22 -7.99
N LEU A 38 -6.07 -2.33 -7.20
CA LEU A 38 -5.57 -1.21 -6.41
C LEU A 38 -4.77 -0.21 -7.28
N PRO A 39 -4.90 1.10 -7.02
CA PRO A 39 -4.09 2.13 -7.68
C PRO A 39 -2.59 1.93 -7.46
N PRO A 40 -1.74 2.40 -8.39
CA PRO A 40 -0.28 2.26 -8.26
C PRO A 40 0.31 3.08 -7.11
N ILE A 41 -0.33 4.20 -6.78
CA ILE A 41 0.00 5.04 -5.62
C ILE A 41 -1.26 5.77 -5.14
N SER A 42 -1.36 5.96 -3.83
CA SER A 42 -2.42 6.76 -3.22
C SER A 42 -1.88 7.54 -2.04
N LYS A 43 -2.37 8.76 -1.86
CA LYS A 43 -2.13 9.55 -0.65
C LYS A 43 -3.11 9.09 0.43
N LEU A 44 -2.62 8.87 1.62
CA LEU A 44 -3.42 8.43 2.76
C LEU A 44 -3.62 9.56 3.77
N THR A 45 -4.82 9.68 4.32
CA THR A 45 -5.01 10.42 5.56
C THR A 45 -4.36 9.66 6.72
N SER A 46 -4.24 10.29 7.89
CA SER A 46 -3.70 9.61 9.09
C SER A 46 -4.52 8.38 9.46
N GLU A 47 -5.83 8.48 9.36
CA GLU A 47 -6.77 7.39 9.65
C GLU A 47 -6.66 6.26 8.63
N GLN A 48 -6.57 6.59 7.34
CA GLN A 48 -6.31 5.61 6.29
C GLN A 48 -4.95 4.93 6.46
N ALA A 49 -3.92 5.68 6.85
CA ALA A 49 -2.60 5.10 7.13
C ALA A 49 -2.67 4.07 8.27
N MET A 50 -3.37 4.38 9.37
CA MET A 50 -3.59 3.43 10.47
C MET A 50 -4.39 2.21 10.01
N TYR A 51 -5.44 2.41 9.19
CA TYR A 51 -6.25 1.32 8.64
C TYR A 51 -5.43 0.37 7.76
N HIS A 52 -4.67 0.91 6.80
CA HIS A 52 -3.84 0.10 5.92
C HIS A 52 -2.66 -0.55 6.64
N PHE A 53 -2.10 0.11 7.65
CA PHE A 53 -1.09 -0.47 8.52
C PHE A 53 -1.61 -1.70 9.27
N LEU A 54 -2.81 -1.59 9.88
CA LEU A 54 -3.45 -2.72 10.56
C LEU A 54 -3.79 -3.84 9.59
N SER A 55 -4.32 -3.51 8.42
CA SER A 55 -4.68 -4.51 7.40
C SER A 55 -3.44 -5.23 6.86
N GLY A 56 -2.36 -4.51 6.59
CA GLY A 56 -1.12 -5.09 6.07
C GLY A 56 -1.31 -5.88 4.78
N TYR A 57 -2.20 -5.39 3.89
CA TYR A 57 -2.55 -6.09 2.65
C TYR A 57 -1.35 -6.19 1.71
N THR A 58 -1.07 -7.40 1.25
CA THR A 58 -0.02 -7.68 0.27
C THR A 58 -0.31 -9.02 -0.43
N ALA A 59 0.62 -9.49 -1.26
CA ALA A 59 0.56 -10.82 -1.84
C ALA A 59 1.81 -11.63 -1.48
N ARG A 60 1.61 -12.90 -1.14
CA ARG A 60 2.66 -13.90 -1.21
C ARG A 60 2.93 -14.18 -2.67
N VAL A 61 4.19 -14.10 -3.08
CA VAL A 61 4.57 -14.33 -4.49
C VAL A 61 5.42 -15.57 -4.61
N ALA A 62 5.32 -16.24 -5.75
CA ALA A 62 6.09 -17.45 -6.06
C ALA A 62 7.59 -17.26 -5.81
N GLY A 63 8.23 -18.26 -5.22
CA GLY A 63 9.66 -18.25 -4.90
C GLY A 63 10.07 -17.42 -3.68
N THR A 64 9.11 -16.84 -2.95
CA THR A 64 9.38 -16.15 -1.67
C THR A 64 9.12 -17.03 -0.46
N GLU A 65 8.15 -17.94 -0.56
CA GLU A 65 7.78 -18.90 0.47
C GLU A 65 7.72 -20.30 -0.11
N LYS A 66 8.05 -21.31 0.72
CA LYS A 66 7.98 -22.72 0.32
C LYS A 66 6.52 -23.11 0.04
N GLY A 67 6.27 -23.70 -1.13
CA GLY A 67 4.93 -24.16 -1.53
C GLY A 67 4.03 -23.11 -2.18
N VAL A 68 4.48 -21.85 -2.30
CA VAL A 68 3.74 -20.82 -3.04
C VAL A 68 4.17 -20.86 -4.50
N THR A 69 3.25 -21.31 -5.37
CA THR A 69 3.44 -21.40 -6.83
C THR A 69 2.81 -20.22 -7.56
N GLU A 70 1.75 -19.63 -7.01
CA GLU A 70 1.01 -18.50 -7.56
C GLU A 70 0.85 -17.38 -6.53
N PRO A 71 0.75 -16.12 -6.96
CA PRO A 71 0.48 -15.01 -6.04
C PRO A 71 -0.84 -15.18 -5.31
N GLN A 72 -0.79 -15.03 -3.99
CA GLN A 72 -1.95 -15.16 -3.11
C GLN A 72 -2.07 -13.89 -2.26
N ALA A 73 -3.22 -13.26 -2.29
CA ALA A 73 -3.51 -12.13 -1.40
C ALA A 73 -3.41 -12.57 0.06
N THR A 74 -2.79 -11.75 0.88
CA THR A 74 -2.64 -11.99 2.31
C THR A 74 -2.72 -10.69 3.09
N PHE A 75 -3.13 -10.80 4.35
CA PHE A 75 -3.12 -9.70 5.30
C PHE A 75 -2.06 -10.02 6.37
N SER A 76 -1.00 -9.23 6.38
CA SER A 76 0.07 -9.33 7.38
C SER A 76 0.00 -8.09 8.27
N THR A 77 -0.74 -8.18 9.35
CA THR A 77 -1.00 -7.08 10.29
C THR A 77 0.28 -6.32 10.63
N CYS A 78 0.24 -5.01 10.54
CA CYS A 78 1.39 -4.11 10.71
C CYS A 78 2.56 -4.42 9.77
N PHE A 79 2.33 -5.13 8.64
CA PHE A 79 3.36 -5.67 7.74
C PHE A 79 4.39 -6.57 8.42
N GLY A 80 4.09 -7.09 9.60
CA GLY A 80 5.04 -7.86 10.41
C GLY A 80 4.39 -8.59 11.58
N ALA A 81 3.20 -9.17 11.38
CA ALA A 81 2.44 -9.84 12.44
C ALA A 81 3.26 -10.78 13.34
N PRO A 82 4.18 -11.63 12.82
CA PRO A 82 4.99 -12.51 13.67
C PRO A 82 5.95 -11.80 14.64
N PHE A 83 6.21 -10.49 14.41
CA PHE A 83 7.16 -9.71 15.19
C PHE A 83 6.50 -8.75 16.19
N MET A 84 5.15 -8.80 16.32
CA MET A 84 4.40 -7.88 17.15
C MET A 84 4.10 -8.47 18.53
N PRO A 85 4.82 -8.09 19.63
CA PRO A 85 4.57 -8.64 20.96
C PRO A 85 3.34 -8.02 21.67
N ARG A 86 2.80 -6.92 21.14
CA ARG A 86 1.60 -6.26 21.68
C ARG A 86 0.46 -6.36 20.68
N HIS A 87 -0.76 -6.05 21.13
CA HIS A 87 -1.92 -5.95 20.26
C HIS A 87 -1.66 -4.94 19.13
N PRO A 88 -1.96 -5.25 17.88
CA PRO A 88 -1.63 -4.43 16.70
C PRO A 88 -2.10 -2.98 16.78
N THR A 89 -3.26 -2.75 17.40
CA THR A 89 -3.84 -1.40 17.55
C THR A 89 -2.99 -0.46 18.39
N ALA A 90 -2.15 -0.98 19.29
CA ALA A 90 -1.19 -0.15 20.03
C ALA A 90 -0.14 0.47 19.10
N TYR A 91 0.31 -0.28 18.11
CA TYR A 91 1.26 0.21 17.09
C TYR A 91 0.59 1.18 16.12
N ALA A 92 -0.65 0.90 15.70
CA ALA A 92 -1.39 1.79 14.82
C ALA A 92 -1.67 3.15 15.49
N LYS A 93 -2.03 3.16 16.78
CA LYS A 93 -2.20 4.38 17.56
C LYS A 93 -0.90 5.18 17.62
N LEU A 94 0.22 4.52 17.94
CA LEU A 94 1.53 5.18 17.98
C LEU A 94 1.92 5.75 16.61
N LEU A 95 1.63 5.03 15.51
CA LEU A 95 1.84 5.52 14.15
C LEU A 95 1.04 6.80 13.91
N GLY A 96 -0.27 6.81 14.22
CA GLY A 96 -1.12 8.00 14.08
C GLY A 96 -0.62 9.20 14.88
N GLU A 97 -0.20 9.00 16.13
CA GLU A 97 0.40 10.04 16.97
C GLU A 97 1.68 10.61 16.36
N ARG A 98 2.52 9.75 15.77
CA ARG A 98 3.76 10.17 15.09
C ARG A 98 3.48 10.96 13.82
N ILE A 99 2.53 10.51 12.99
CA ILE A 99 2.10 11.21 11.78
C ILE A 99 1.56 12.60 12.15
N ALA A 100 0.65 12.68 13.12
CA ALA A 100 0.08 13.95 13.56
C ALA A 100 1.13 14.94 14.07
N ARG A 101 2.16 14.46 14.77
CA ARG A 101 3.23 15.30 15.30
C ARG A 101 4.24 15.74 14.25
N SER A 102 4.55 14.87 13.29
CA SER A 102 5.57 15.15 12.26
C SER A 102 5.03 15.83 11.02
N GLY A 103 3.73 15.70 10.74
CA GLY A 103 3.14 16.14 9.47
C GLY A 103 3.61 15.31 8.27
N ALA A 104 4.15 14.11 8.48
CA ALA A 104 4.64 13.27 7.39
C ALA A 104 3.52 12.88 6.43
N ASN A 105 3.78 12.96 5.12
CA ASN A 105 2.89 12.44 4.09
C ASN A 105 2.92 10.91 4.11
N CYS A 106 1.76 10.28 4.03
CA CYS A 106 1.65 8.84 3.94
C CYS A 106 1.18 8.43 2.54
N TRP A 107 1.86 7.45 1.97
CA TRP A 107 1.60 6.94 0.63
C TRP A 107 1.43 5.43 0.67
N LEU A 108 0.38 4.90 0.02
CA LEU A 108 0.24 3.49 -0.27
C LEU A 108 0.74 3.26 -1.70
N VAL A 109 1.77 2.43 -1.86
CA VAL A 109 2.38 2.13 -3.17
C VAL A 109 2.12 0.67 -3.51
N ASN A 110 1.39 0.45 -4.60
CA ASN A 110 1.10 -0.88 -5.12
C ASN A 110 2.15 -1.30 -6.14
N THR A 111 2.86 -2.39 -5.83
CA THR A 111 3.85 -3.02 -6.72
C THR A 111 3.32 -4.30 -7.36
N GLY A 112 2.04 -4.59 -7.23
CA GLY A 112 1.36 -5.79 -7.70
C GLY A 112 1.03 -5.77 -9.20
N TRP A 113 -0.18 -6.15 -9.53
CA TRP A 113 -0.68 -6.28 -10.90
C TRP A 113 -1.52 -5.08 -11.33
N THR A 114 -1.73 -4.95 -12.64
CA THR A 114 -2.61 -3.99 -13.29
C THR A 114 -3.16 -4.60 -14.57
N GLY A 115 -4.35 -4.16 -15.00
CA GLY A 115 -5.01 -4.67 -16.21
C GLY A 115 -5.58 -6.08 -16.08
N GLY A 116 -5.71 -6.58 -14.87
CA GLY A 116 -6.21 -7.91 -14.54
C GLY A 116 -5.45 -8.54 -13.38
N ALA A 117 -5.97 -9.66 -12.88
CA ALA A 117 -5.32 -10.48 -11.88
C ALA A 117 -4.08 -11.20 -12.45
N TYR A 118 -3.32 -11.86 -11.57
CA TYR A 118 -2.26 -12.78 -11.99
C TYR A 118 -2.76 -13.75 -13.07
N GLY A 119 -1.94 -13.95 -14.11
CA GLY A 119 -2.29 -14.79 -15.27
C GLY A 119 -2.97 -14.03 -16.41
N THR A 120 -3.66 -12.92 -16.14
CA THR A 120 -4.32 -12.06 -17.14
C THR A 120 -3.66 -10.68 -17.22
N GLY A 121 -3.47 -10.05 -16.07
CA GLY A 121 -2.85 -8.74 -15.96
C GLY A 121 -1.32 -8.78 -16.03
N LYS A 122 -0.72 -7.61 -15.95
CA LYS A 122 0.74 -7.44 -15.97
C LYS A 122 1.22 -6.93 -14.62
N ARG A 123 2.44 -7.29 -14.24
CA ARG A 123 3.10 -6.69 -13.08
C ARG A 123 3.31 -5.20 -13.31
N MET A 124 3.07 -4.39 -12.28
CA MET A 124 3.32 -2.95 -12.31
C MET A 124 4.75 -2.66 -12.79
N SER A 125 4.90 -1.73 -13.75
CA SER A 125 6.21 -1.37 -14.28
C SER A 125 7.12 -0.80 -13.18
N ILE A 126 8.35 -1.30 -13.09
CA ILE A 126 9.35 -0.75 -12.16
C ILE A 126 9.65 0.71 -12.50
N GLY A 127 9.65 1.08 -13.79
CA GLY A 127 9.83 2.45 -14.24
C GLY A 127 8.75 3.38 -13.70
N HIS A 128 7.48 3.01 -13.82
CA HIS A 128 6.35 3.76 -13.29
C HIS A 128 6.39 3.85 -11.76
N THR A 129 6.65 2.72 -11.08
CA THR A 129 6.78 2.71 -9.61
C THR A 129 7.88 3.65 -9.13
N ARG A 130 9.04 3.65 -9.80
CA ARG A 130 10.15 4.57 -9.47
C ARG A 130 9.79 6.03 -9.72
N ALA A 131 9.11 6.34 -10.82
CA ALA A 131 8.66 7.69 -11.12
C ALA A 131 7.70 8.21 -10.04
N LEU A 132 6.69 7.39 -9.66
CA LEU A 132 5.72 7.72 -8.61
C LEU A 132 6.39 7.92 -7.25
N VAL A 133 7.27 7.00 -6.83
CA VAL A 133 7.98 7.12 -5.55
C VAL A 133 8.88 8.35 -5.52
N ARG A 134 9.63 8.64 -6.59
CA ARG A 134 10.45 9.86 -6.68
C ARG A 134 9.58 11.10 -6.57
N ALA A 135 8.48 11.17 -7.32
CA ALA A 135 7.58 12.33 -7.28
C ALA A 135 6.93 12.53 -5.90
N ALA A 136 6.65 11.43 -5.16
CA ALA A 136 6.20 11.50 -3.77
C ALA A 136 7.29 12.05 -2.84
N LEU A 137 8.52 11.54 -2.94
CA LEU A 137 9.66 11.95 -2.11
C LEU A 137 10.10 13.40 -2.38
N ASP A 138 10.06 13.83 -3.65
CA ASP A 138 10.39 15.20 -4.09
C ASP A 138 9.28 16.22 -3.76
N GLY A 139 8.14 15.76 -3.21
CA GLY A 139 7.00 16.60 -2.87
C GLY A 139 6.10 16.98 -4.06
N ARG A 140 6.46 16.59 -5.30
CA ARG A 140 5.67 16.91 -6.51
C ARG A 140 4.25 16.33 -6.44
N LEU A 141 4.09 15.09 -5.96
CA LEU A 141 2.76 14.48 -5.78
C LEU A 141 1.96 15.12 -4.64
N ALA A 142 2.59 15.78 -3.68
CA ALA A 142 1.85 16.44 -2.60
C ALA A 142 1.09 17.68 -3.08
N THR A 143 1.50 18.28 -4.22
CA THR A 143 0.95 19.53 -4.78
C THR A 143 -0.01 19.31 -5.94
N VAL A 144 -0.11 18.10 -6.51
CA VAL A 144 -1.09 17.81 -7.57
C VAL A 144 -2.47 17.51 -6.98
N ALA A 145 -3.51 17.69 -7.79
CA ALA A 145 -4.87 17.29 -7.43
C ALA A 145 -4.97 15.77 -7.27
N HIS A 146 -5.80 15.33 -6.34
CA HIS A 146 -6.08 13.92 -6.07
C HIS A 146 -7.57 13.67 -6.18
N ALA A 147 -7.95 12.62 -6.88
CA ALA A 147 -9.33 12.16 -6.98
C ALA A 147 -9.54 10.92 -6.07
N PRO A 148 -10.70 10.81 -5.38
CA PRO A 148 -11.04 9.60 -4.65
C PRO A 148 -11.31 8.45 -5.63
N GLU A 149 -10.68 7.31 -5.42
CA GLU A 149 -10.98 6.09 -6.14
C GLU A 149 -12.29 5.49 -5.59
N PRO A 150 -13.28 5.16 -6.45
CA PRO A 150 -14.63 4.86 -5.99
C PRO A 150 -14.78 3.61 -5.11
N ASN A 151 -13.96 2.58 -5.34
CA ASN A 151 -14.11 1.28 -4.66
C ASN A 151 -13.40 1.22 -3.30
N PHE A 152 -12.29 1.95 -3.16
CA PHE A 152 -11.43 1.86 -1.98
C PHE A 152 -11.33 3.17 -1.22
N GLY A 153 -11.89 4.27 -1.74
CA GLY A 153 -11.83 5.60 -1.14
C GLY A 153 -10.42 6.18 -1.03
N LEU A 154 -9.48 5.64 -1.82
CA LEU A 154 -8.09 6.06 -1.83
C LEU A 154 -7.90 7.32 -2.69
N PHE A 155 -7.10 8.27 -2.23
CA PHE A 155 -6.81 9.50 -2.96
C PHE A 155 -5.66 9.29 -3.96
N VAL A 156 -6.02 9.19 -5.24
CA VAL A 156 -5.08 8.93 -6.34
C VAL A 156 -4.68 10.25 -7.01
N PRO A 157 -3.38 10.51 -7.28
CA PRO A 157 -2.97 11.69 -8.01
C PRO A 157 -3.51 11.67 -9.44
N GLU A 158 -4.01 12.80 -9.92
CA GLU A 158 -4.56 12.94 -11.28
C GLU A 158 -3.50 12.89 -12.38
N GLY A 159 -2.22 13.05 -12.02
CA GLY A 159 -1.10 12.97 -12.95
C GLY A 159 0.23 12.77 -12.26
N CYS A 160 1.16 12.15 -12.99
CA CYS A 160 2.56 12.03 -12.61
C CYS A 160 3.43 11.98 -13.87
N GLU A 161 4.45 12.82 -13.94
CA GLU A 161 5.41 12.81 -15.05
C GLU A 161 6.06 11.43 -15.21
N GLY A 162 6.10 10.93 -16.44
CA GLY A 162 6.66 9.62 -16.77
C GLY A 162 5.74 8.43 -16.44
N VAL A 163 4.48 8.68 -16.06
CA VAL A 163 3.47 7.65 -15.81
C VAL A 163 2.23 7.93 -16.67
N PRO A 164 1.82 6.99 -17.53
CA PRO A 164 0.58 7.15 -18.32
C PRO A 164 -0.64 7.32 -17.42
N ALA A 165 -1.56 8.21 -17.80
CA ALA A 165 -2.74 8.52 -16.99
C ALA A 165 -3.66 7.30 -16.76
N GLU A 166 -3.75 6.39 -17.74
CA GLU A 166 -4.53 5.16 -17.61
C GLU A 166 -4.02 4.24 -16.51
N VAL A 167 -2.71 4.28 -16.20
CA VAL A 167 -2.11 3.47 -15.12
C VAL A 167 -2.54 3.97 -13.75
N LEU A 168 -2.77 5.28 -13.60
CA LEU A 168 -3.23 5.88 -12.34
C LEU A 168 -4.66 5.45 -11.99
N SER A 169 -5.49 5.13 -12.98
CA SER A 169 -6.85 4.63 -12.79
C SER A 169 -6.93 3.16 -13.19
N PRO A 170 -6.81 2.20 -12.25
CA PRO A 170 -6.72 0.78 -12.57
C PRO A 170 -7.87 0.28 -13.46
N LYS A 171 -9.08 0.76 -13.25
CA LYS A 171 -10.23 0.41 -14.10
C LYS A 171 -9.97 0.67 -15.59
N ASN A 172 -9.20 1.71 -15.92
CA ASN A 172 -8.88 2.06 -17.30
C ASN A 172 -7.94 1.05 -17.97
N THR A 173 -7.14 0.34 -17.19
CA THR A 173 -6.20 -0.67 -17.69
C THR A 173 -6.87 -2.04 -17.99
N TRP A 174 -8.09 -2.28 -17.49
CA TRP A 174 -8.80 -3.52 -17.71
C TRP A 174 -9.54 -3.52 -19.05
N ALA A 175 -9.53 -4.63 -19.76
CA ALA A 175 -10.34 -4.81 -20.97
C ALA A 175 -11.84 -4.85 -20.64
N ASP A 176 -12.21 -5.63 -19.63
CA ASP A 176 -13.58 -5.74 -19.11
C ASP A 176 -13.74 -4.92 -17.82
N LYS A 177 -14.52 -3.83 -17.92
CA LYS A 177 -14.80 -2.92 -16.80
C LYS A 177 -15.74 -3.51 -15.75
N HIS A 178 -16.64 -4.43 -16.16
CA HIS A 178 -17.53 -5.14 -15.24
C HIS A 178 -16.76 -6.17 -14.41
N ALA A 179 -15.83 -6.89 -15.04
CA ALA A 179 -14.94 -7.79 -14.34
C ALA A 179 -14.05 -7.04 -13.34
N TYR A 180 -13.59 -5.81 -13.68
CA TYR A 180 -12.90 -4.95 -12.72
C TYR A 180 -13.79 -4.64 -11.51
N ASP A 181 -15.01 -4.15 -11.73
CA ASP A 181 -15.92 -3.76 -10.64
C ASP A 181 -16.23 -4.95 -9.72
N ALA A 182 -16.50 -6.12 -10.28
CA ALA A 182 -16.74 -7.33 -9.51
C ALA A 182 -15.52 -7.74 -8.67
N THR A 183 -14.32 -7.65 -9.24
CA THR A 183 -13.08 -7.99 -8.55
C THR A 183 -12.73 -6.96 -7.47
N ALA A 184 -12.94 -5.67 -7.74
CA ALA A 184 -12.74 -4.61 -6.76
C ALA A 184 -13.67 -4.77 -5.55
N ALA A 185 -14.95 -5.07 -5.79
CA ALA A 185 -15.92 -5.35 -4.73
C ALA A 185 -15.52 -6.57 -3.89
N GLU A 186 -14.99 -7.62 -4.50
CA GLU A 186 -14.48 -8.79 -3.78
C GLU A 186 -13.27 -8.45 -2.91
N VAL A 187 -12.33 -7.66 -3.41
CA VAL A 187 -11.17 -7.21 -2.62
C VAL A 187 -11.62 -6.31 -1.48
N ALA A 188 -12.58 -5.40 -1.71
CA ALA A 188 -13.15 -4.57 -0.65
C ALA A 188 -13.78 -5.40 0.47
N ARG A 189 -14.56 -6.44 0.13
CA ARG A 189 -15.12 -7.39 1.12
C ARG A 189 -14.03 -8.09 1.93
N ARG A 190 -12.91 -8.47 1.33
CA ARG A 190 -11.78 -9.08 2.04
C ARG A 190 -11.14 -8.12 3.04
N PHE A 191 -10.97 -6.85 2.66
CA PHE A 191 -10.50 -5.82 3.57
C PHE A 191 -11.46 -5.64 4.76
N GLU A 192 -12.74 -5.53 4.47
CA GLU A 192 -13.78 -5.37 5.49
C GLU A 192 -13.81 -6.54 6.46
N ALA A 193 -13.84 -7.77 5.93
CA ALA A 193 -13.80 -8.99 6.75
C ALA A 193 -12.53 -9.10 7.60
N ASN A 194 -11.36 -8.78 7.03
CA ASN A 194 -10.11 -8.78 7.77
C ASN A 194 -10.10 -7.72 8.89
N PHE A 195 -10.70 -6.56 8.67
CA PHE A 195 -10.65 -5.45 9.63
C PHE A 195 -11.58 -5.65 10.83
N GLN A 196 -12.57 -6.54 10.75
CA GLN A 196 -13.51 -6.83 11.86
C GLN A 196 -12.79 -7.16 13.17
N GLN A 197 -11.67 -7.87 13.11
CA GLN A 197 -10.87 -8.23 14.29
C GLN A 197 -10.30 -7.02 15.06
N PHE A 198 -10.26 -5.84 14.43
CA PHE A 198 -9.74 -4.60 15.03
C PHE A 198 -10.84 -3.61 15.37
N ALA A 199 -12.08 -3.81 14.89
CA ALA A 199 -13.15 -2.82 14.91
C ALA A 199 -13.45 -2.26 16.31
N GLU A 200 -13.44 -3.13 17.33
CA GLU A 200 -13.70 -2.75 18.73
C GLU A 200 -12.52 -2.06 19.42
N HIS A 201 -11.34 -2.13 18.82
CA HIS A 201 -10.08 -1.68 19.42
C HIS A 201 -9.47 -0.43 18.76
N VAL A 202 -10.14 0.13 17.75
CA VAL A 202 -9.69 1.33 17.03
C VAL A 202 -10.63 2.50 17.25
N ASP A 203 -10.12 3.72 17.03
CA ASP A 203 -10.94 4.93 17.02
C ASP A 203 -11.99 4.85 15.91
N LYS A 204 -13.18 5.40 16.16
CA LYS A 204 -14.29 5.50 15.18
C LYS A 204 -13.86 6.16 13.86
N LYS A 205 -12.93 7.12 13.92
CA LYS A 205 -12.38 7.77 12.71
C LYS A 205 -11.58 6.81 11.85
N VAL A 206 -10.79 5.92 12.46
CA VAL A 206 -10.05 4.89 11.73
C VAL A 206 -11.01 3.89 11.10
N LEU A 207 -12.03 3.47 11.84
CA LEU A 207 -13.06 2.58 11.33
C LEU A 207 -13.84 3.23 10.17
N ALA A 208 -14.14 4.53 10.26
CA ALA A 208 -14.84 5.28 9.21
C ALA A 208 -14.00 5.48 7.95
N ALA A 209 -12.66 5.57 8.09
CA ALA A 209 -11.72 5.70 6.99
C ALA A 209 -11.40 4.37 6.28
N GLY A 210 -11.97 3.26 6.76
CA GLY A 210 -11.77 1.93 6.20
C GLY A 210 -12.47 1.74 4.86
N ILE A 211 -11.94 0.80 4.08
CA ILE A 211 -12.57 0.35 2.84
C ILE A 211 -13.89 -0.33 3.18
N ARG A 212 -14.94 0.05 2.45
CA ARG A 212 -16.29 -0.52 2.59
C ARG A 212 -16.81 -0.94 1.23
N THR A 213 -17.50 -2.06 1.20
CA THR A 213 -18.26 -2.46 0.01
C THR A 213 -19.35 -1.42 -0.23
N ALA A 214 -19.44 -0.89 -1.47
CA ALA A 214 -20.59 -0.05 -1.85
C ALA A 214 -21.89 -0.84 -1.64
N ALA A 215 -22.89 -0.21 -1.04
CA ALA A 215 -24.19 -0.80 -0.78
C ALA A 215 -24.97 -1.00 -2.08
#